data_7f2d2899ec141a40297f30a826b914fd
#
_entry.id   7f2d2899ec141a40297f30a826b914fd
#
_cell.length_a   1.000
_cell.length_b   1.000
_cell.length_c   1.000
_cell.angle_alpha   90.00
_cell.angle_beta   90.00
_cell.angle_gamma   90.00
#
_symmetry.space_group_name_H-M   'P 1'
#
loop_
_entity.id
_entity.type
_entity.pdbx_description
1 polymer ?
#
loop_
_entity_poly.entity_id
_entity_poly.type
_entity_poly.pdbx_seq_one_letter_code
_entity_poly.pdbx_strand_id
1 'polypeptide(L)'
;LVPIMCMPVVPGDKFRVKTESLVRLAPLVAPMMHRVNVFTHYFFVPNRLVWNEWEDFITKGVDGEDMPMFPKIQINQDSHLVSSASLIKEYFGDSSLWDYLGLPTLSACGNKSYDVVNGVKVPSGFQVSALPFRAYQLIYNEYYRDQNLTEPIDFTLGSGTTVGGDQLMALMSLRRRAWEKDYFT
;
A
#
# COMPACT_ATOMS: atom_id res chain seq x y z
N LEU A 1 -3.59 -3.71 -9.50
CA LEU A 1 -2.19 -3.28 -9.47
C LEU A 1 -1.48 -3.99 -8.34
N VAL A 2 -0.47 -4.77 -8.66
CA VAL A 2 0.27 -5.54 -7.67
C VAL A 2 1.68 -4.95 -7.56
N PRO A 3 2.08 -4.40 -6.42
CA PRO A 3 3.46 -3.99 -6.21
C PRO A 3 4.34 -5.24 -6.13
N ILE A 4 5.45 -5.22 -6.84
CA ILE A 4 6.42 -6.33 -6.88
C ILE A 4 7.59 -6.03 -5.94
N MET A 5 7.96 -4.75 -5.83
CA MET A 5 9.10 -4.31 -5.04
C MET A 5 8.91 -2.85 -4.64
N CYS A 6 9.26 -2.53 -3.42
CA CYS A 6 9.38 -1.17 -2.93
C CYS A 6 10.74 -1.04 -2.22
N MET A 7 11.57 -0.11 -2.67
CA MET A 7 12.91 0.10 -2.10
C MET A 7 13.11 1.58 -1.77
N PRO A 8 13.56 1.90 -0.55
CA PRO A 8 14.05 3.23 -0.26
C PRO A 8 15.35 3.49 -1.02
N VAL A 9 15.51 4.68 -1.55
CA VAL A 9 16.69 5.08 -2.30
C VAL A 9 17.23 6.41 -1.78
N VAL A 10 18.53 6.57 -1.78
CA VAL A 10 19.20 7.82 -1.43
C VAL A 10 20.00 8.37 -2.61
N PRO A 11 20.26 9.68 -2.65
CA PRO A 11 21.07 10.27 -3.71
C PRO A 11 22.42 9.57 -3.85
N GLY A 12 22.76 9.17 -5.07
CA GLY A 12 24.00 8.45 -5.38
C GLY A 12 23.85 6.94 -5.50
N ASP A 13 22.74 6.36 -5.10
CA ASP A 13 22.49 4.93 -5.25
C ASP A 13 22.39 4.52 -6.72
N LYS A 14 22.94 3.35 -7.02
CA LYS A 14 22.85 2.72 -8.33
C LYS A 14 22.19 1.36 -8.19
N PHE A 15 21.12 1.15 -8.93
CA PHE A 15 20.37 -0.10 -8.90
C PHE A 15 20.49 -0.85 -10.23
N ARG A 16 20.58 -2.16 -10.13
CA ARG A 16 20.41 -3.05 -11.25
C ARG A 16 19.29 -4.01 -10.91
N VAL A 17 18.15 -3.86 -11.56
CA VAL A 17 16.97 -4.72 -11.34
C VAL A 17 16.88 -5.73 -12.49
N LYS A 18 16.76 -7.00 -12.15
CA LYS A 18 16.43 -8.08 -13.06
C LYS A 18 15.11 -8.69 -12.59
N THR A 19 14.11 -8.69 -13.45
CA THR A 19 12.81 -9.28 -13.15
C THR A 19 12.61 -10.53 -14.00
N GLU A 20 12.28 -11.62 -13.35
CA GLU A 20 11.83 -12.86 -13.99
C GLU A 20 10.42 -13.16 -13.51
N SER A 21 9.52 -13.49 -14.43
CA SER A 21 8.13 -13.79 -14.09
C SER A 21 7.68 -15.11 -14.65
N LEU A 22 6.98 -15.88 -13.84
CA LEU A 22 6.25 -17.06 -14.25
C LEU A 22 4.75 -16.78 -14.12
N VAL A 23 4.06 -16.75 -15.23
CA VAL A 23 2.60 -16.58 -15.24
C VAL A 23 1.93 -17.93 -15.40
N ARG A 24 1.14 -18.31 -14.40
CA ARG A 24 0.34 -19.54 -14.42
C ARG A 24 -1.13 -19.20 -14.29
N LEU A 25 -1.93 -19.65 -15.22
CA LEU A 25 -3.38 -19.59 -15.13
C LEU A 25 -3.91 -20.86 -14.46
N ALA A 26 -4.86 -20.71 -13.54
CA ALA A 26 -5.60 -21.83 -13.02
C ALA A 26 -6.46 -22.44 -14.14
N PRO A 27 -6.79 -23.76 -14.08
CA PRO A 27 -7.72 -24.35 -15.02
C PRO A 27 -9.04 -23.58 -15.06
N LEU A 28 -9.45 -23.17 -16.25
CA LEU A 28 -10.70 -22.44 -16.46
C LEU A 28 -11.78 -23.42 -16.90
N VAL A 29 -13.03 -23.15 -16.47
CA VAL A 29 -14.21 -23.93 -16.89
C VAL A 29 -14.49 -23.76 -18.39
N ALA A 30 -14.15 -22.56 -18.92
CA ALA A 30 -14.24 -22.26 -20.35
C ALA A 30 -12.90 -21.70 -20.84
N PRO A 31 -12.51 -21.96 -22.10
CA PRO A 31 -11.27 -21.43 -22.64
C PRO A 31 -11.31 -19.90 -22.71
N MET A 32 -10.20 -19.25 -22.32
CA MET A 32 -10.04 -17.81 -22.46
C MET A 32 -9.72 -17.48 -23.92
N MET A 33 -10.61 -16.76 -24.59
CA MET A 33 -10.46 -16.38 -26.00
C MET A 33 -9.76 -15.03 -26.19
N HIS A 34 -9.29 -14.41 -25.12
CA HIS A 34 -8.69 -13.07 -25.15
C HIS A 34 -7.20 -13.10 -24.81
N ARG A 35 -6.49 -12.10 -25.35
CA ARG A 35 -5.09 -11.86 -25.00
C ARG A 35 -5.01 -11.34 -23.57
N VAL A 36 -4.09 -11.89 -22.81
CA VAL A 36 -3.71 -11.38 -21.48
C VAL A 36 -2.36 -10.68 -21.61
N ASN A 37 -2.32 -9.39 -21.33
CA ASN A 37 -1.10 -8.61 -21.33
C ASN A 37 -0.64 -8.40 -19.88
N VAL A 38 0.66 -8.55 -19.65
CA VAL A 38 1.30 -8.26 -18.36
C VAL A 38 2.28 -7.14 -18.59
N PHE A 39 2.12 -6.06 -17.84
CA PHE A 39 2.99 -4.89 -17.90
C PHE A 39 3.70 -4.71 -16.57
N THR A 40 4.97 -4.40 -16.61
CA THR A 40 5.77 -4.02 -15.44
C THR A 40 6.17 -2.57 -15.59
N HIS A 41 5.80 -1.75 -14.61
CA HIS A 41 6.11 -0.33 -14.58
C HIS A 41 7.01 -0.01 -13.39
N TYR A 42 7.87 0.99 -13.56
CA TYR A 42 8.79 1.47 -12.54
C TYR A 42 8.48 2.93 -12.26
N PHE A 43 8.34 3.27 -10.99
CA PHE A 43 8.04 4.62 -10.54
C PHE A 43 9.07 5.06 -9.51
N PHE A 44 9.49 6.30 -9.61
CA PHE A 44 10.23 6.99 -8.57
C PHE A 44 9.30 7.98 -7.87
N VAL A 45 9.10 7.80 -6.58
CA VAL A 45 8.21 8.65 -5.78
C VAL A 45 9.05 9.39 -4.73
N PRO A 46 9.28 10.72 -4.90
CA PRO A 46 9.94 11.52 -3.88
C PRO A 46 9.12 11.58 -2.60
N ASN A 47 9.79 11.48 -1.44
CA ASN A 47 9.11 11.50 -0.15
C ASN A 47 8.29 12.78 0.10
N ARG A 48 8.70 13.93 -0.44
CA ARG A 48 7.96 15.20 -0.36
C ARG A 48 6.55 15.15 -0.98
N LEU A 49 6.27 14.19 -1.87
CA LEU A 49 4.95 14.01 -2.47
C LEU A 49 4.01 13.16 -1.59
N VAL A 50 4.57 12.40 -0.68
CA VAL A 50 3.82 11.47 0.20
C VAL A 50 3.90 11.86 1.67
N TRP A 51 4.65 12.92 1.98
CA TRP A 51 4.77 13.47 3.33
C TRP A 51 5.07 14.97 3.27
N ASN A 52 4.12 15.79 3.74
CA ASN A 52 4.23 17.25 3.67
C ASN A 52 5.39 17.82 4.50
N GLU A 53 5.67 17.23 5.64
CA GLU A 53 6.71 17.69 6.57
C GLU A 53 8.06 17.00 6.33
N TRP A 54 8.27 16.47 5.13
CA TRP A 54 9.52 15.80 4.78
C TRP A 54 10.72 16.73 4.83
N GLU A 55 10.56 17.97 4.40
CA GLU A 55 11.62 18.98 4.42
C GLU A 55 12.01 19.33 5.86
N ASP A 56 11.03 19.59 6.72
CA ASP A 56 11.25 19.89 8.13
C ASP A 56 11.90 18.72 8.88
N PHE A 57 11.53 17.50 8.51
CA PHE A 57 12.15 16.29 9.07
C PHE A 57 13.65 16.19 8.75
N ILE A 58 14.07 16.58 7.54
CA ILE A 58 15.48 16.52 7.12
C ILE A 58 16.27 17.72 7.65
N THR A 59 15.69 18.91 7.55
CA THR A 59 16.36 20.18 7.85
C THR A 59 16.16 20.64 9.29
N LYS A 60 15.20 20.04 10.02
CA LYS A 60 14.70 20.46 11.33
C LYS A 60 13.97 21.80 11.30
N GLY A 61 13.38 22.17 10.17
CA GLY A 61 12.65 23.42 10.01
C GLY A 61 13.54 24.67 9.97
N VAL A 62 12.89 25.82 9.97
CA VAL A 62 13.58 27.12 9.86
C VAL A 62 14.46 27.42 11.08
N ASP A 63 14.00 27.08 12.28
CA ASP A 63 14.70 27.36 13.54
C ASP A 63 15.59 26.19 13.99
N GLY A 64 15.61 25.09 13.27
CA GLY A 64 16.40 23.90 13.58
C GLY A 64 15.88 23.06 14.77
N GLU A 65 14.68 23.32 15.24
CA GLU A 65 14.06 22.68 16.40
C GLU A 65 12.88 21.76 16.02
N ASP A 66 12.37 21.85 14.81
CA ASP A 66 11.24 21.05 14.36
C ASP A 66 11.63 19.56 14.23
N MET A 67 10.85 18.71 14.86
CA MET A 67 11.01 17.26 14.79
C MET A 67 9.65 16.60 14.49
N PRO A 68 9.16 16.68 13.25
CA PRO A 68 7.91 16.03 12.90
C PRO A 68 7.98 14.52 13.09
N MET A 69 6.90 13.93 13.57
CA MET A 69 6.84 12.50 13.81
C MET A 69 6.77 11.75 12.48
N PHE A 70 7.63 10.76 12.31
CA PHE A 70 7.64 9.92 11.11
C PHE A 70 6.25 9.28 10.87
N PRO A 71 5.72 9.32 9.63
CA PRO A 71 4.40 8.77 9.31
C PRO A 71 4.41 7.25 9.39
N LYS A 72 3.57 6.71 10.28
CA LYS A 72 3.46 5.29 10.56
C LYS A 72 2.03 4.82 10.45
N ILE A 73 1.86 3.55 10.13
CA ILE A 73 0.62 2.81 10.31
C ILE A 73 0.80 1.95 11.54
N GLN A 74 -0.14 2.04 12.47
CA GLN A 74 -0.22 1.17 13.62
C GLN A 74 -1.55 0.44 13.61
N ILE A 75 -1.49 -0.86 13.77
CA ILE A 75 -2.66 -1.71 13.90
C ILE A 75 -2.83 -2.01 15.37
N ASN A 76 -3.99 -1.68 15.89
CA ASN A 76 -4.40 -2.02 17.26
C ASN A 76 -5.80 -2.61 17.25
N GLN A 77 -6.25 -3.10 18.42
CA GLN A 77 -7.58 -3.68 18.59
C GLN A 77 -8.72 -2.69 18.31
N ASP A 78 -8.48 -1.39 18.51
CA ASP A 78 -9.46 -0.33 18.31
C ASP A 78 -9.56 0.14 16.87
N SER A 79 -8.71 -0.36 15.99
CA SER A 79 -8.72 0.00 14.58
C SER A 79 -10.00 -0.55 13.90
N HIS A 80 -10.67 0.30 13.13
CA HIS A 80 -11.91 -0.07 12.45
C HIS A 80 -11.75 -1.29 11.50
N LEU A 81 -10.54 -1.53 11.02
CA LEU A 81 -10.21 -2.71 10.20
C LEU A 81 -10.35 -4.03 10.93
N VAL A 82 -10.30 -4.01 12.25
CA VAL A 82 -10.45 -5.23 13.08
C VAL A 82 -11.89 -5.49 13.52
N SER A 83 -12.84 -4.67 13.07
CA SER A 83 -14.26 -4.82 13.43
C SER A 83 -14.92 -6.06 12.85
N SER A 84 -14.38 -6.63 11.76
CA SER A 84 -14.90 -7.86 11.18
C SER A 84 -13.78 -8.79 10.67
N ALA A 85 -14.02 -10.10 10.78
CA ALA A 85 -13.10 -11.12 10.28
C ALA A 85 -12.88 -11.02 8.76
N SER A 86 -13.85 -10.51 8.02
CA SER A 86 -13.76 -10.32 6.56
C SER A 86 -12.76 -9.22 6.22
N LEU A 87 -12.87 -8.06 6.87
CA LEU A 87 -11.95 -6.93 6.66
C LEU A 87 -10.52 -7.30 7.07
N ILE A 88 -10.35 -8.02 8.16
CA ILE A 88 -9.03 -8.47 8.59
C ILE A 88 -8.38 -9.33 7.51
N LYS A 89 -9.11 -10.28 6.93
CA LYS A 89 -8.59 -11.13 5.85
C LYS A 89 -8.32 -10.35 4.58
N GLU A 90 -9.14 -9.37 4.25
CA GLU A 90 -8.98 -8.54 3.07
C GLU A 90 -7.71 -7.69 3.12
N TYR A 91 -7.41 -7.06 4.25
CA TYR A 91 -6.30 -6.11 4.37
C TYR A 91 -5.00 -6.72 4.86
N PHE A 92 -5.04 -7.81 5.62
CA PHE A 92 -3.86 -8.46 6.22
C PHE A 92 -3.66 -9.91 5.78
N GLY A 93 -4.55 -10.42 4.95
CA GLY A 93 -4.46 -11.77 4.41
C GLY A 93 -3.48 -11.87 3.25
N ASP A 94 -3.35 -13.10 2.76
CA ASP A 94 -2.55 -13.38 1.58
C ASP A 94 -3.15 -12.67 0.35
N SER A 95 -2.29 -12.18 -0.53
CA SER A 95 -2.67 -11.39 -1.72
C SER A 95 -3.28 -10.01 -1.44
N SER A 96 -3.11 -9.47 -0.23
CA SER A 96 -3.42 -8.07 0.10
C SER A 96 -2.27 -7.11 -0.29
N LEU A 97 -2.53 -5.80 -0.24
CA LEU A 97 -1.45 -4.81 -0.42
C LEU A 97 -0.37 -4.96 0.65
N TRP A 98 -0.76 -5.32 1.87
CA TRP A 98 0.13 -5.61 2.98
C TRP A 98 1.12 -6.73 2.64
N ASP A 99 0.63 -7.84 2.11
CA ASP A 99 1.42 -8.98 1.67
C ASP A 99 2.37 -8.62 0.52
N TYR A 100 1.87 -7.95 -0.50
CA TYR A 100 2.68 -7.55 -1.66
C TYR A 100 3.78 -6.54 -1.34
N LEU A 101 3.66 -5.78 -0.25
CA LEU A 101 4.72 -4.92 0.26
C LEU A 101 5.73 -5.67 1.16
N GLY A 102 5.58 -6.99 1.30
CA GLY A 102 6.51 -7.84 2.03
C GLY A 102 6.31 -7.85 3.54
N LEU A 103 5.14 -7.44 4.03
CA LEU A 103 4.82 -7.45 5.45
C LEU A 103 4.23 -8.81 5.87
N PRO A 104 4.43 -9.25 7.11
CA PRO A 104 3.97 -10.56 7.55
C PRO A 104 2.44 -10.64 7.55
N THR A 105 1.90 -11.61 6.83
CA THR A 105 0.46 -11.89 6.79
C THR A 105 -0.02 -12.65 8.01
N LEU A 106 -1.34 -12.77 8.15
CA LEU A 106 -1.97 -13.54 9.23
C LEU A 106 -1.50 -14.99 9.29
N SER A 107 -1.23 -15.59 8.14
CA SER A 107 -0.74 -16.97 8.03
C SER A 107 0.72 -17.09 8.46
N ALA A 108 1.53 -16.04 8.26
CA ALA A 108 2.93 -16.00 8.61
C ALA A 108 3.20 -15.55 10.05
N CYS A 109 2.26 -14.85 10.68
CA CYS A 109 2.38 -14.41 12.05
C CYS A 109 2.30 -15.61 13.00
N GLY A 110 3.41 -15.91 13.67
CA GLY A 110 3.44 -16.93 14.73
C GLY A 110 2.63 -16.52 15.96
N ASN A 111 2.44 -17.45 16.90
CA ASN A 111 1.54 -17.32 18.06
C ASN A 111 1.84 -16.20 19.07
N LYS A 112 2.88 -15.40 18.87
CA LYS A 112 3.34 -14.40 19.87
C LYS A 112 3.20 -12.93 19.42
N SER A 113 2.74 -12.67 18.20
CA SER A 113 2.76 -11.31 17.63
C SER A 113 1.39 -10.88 17.12
N TYR A 114 0.32 -11.37 17.70
CA TYR A 114 -1.02 -11.00 17.29
C TYR A 114 -2.01 -10.99 18.48
N ASP A 115 -3.01 -10.16 18.35
CA ASP A 115 -4.19 -10.20 19.19
C ASP A 115 -5.31 -10.98 18.51
N VAL A 116 -6.21 -11.56 19.32
CA VAL A 116 -7.39 -12.25 18.79
C VAL A 116 -8.58 -11.31 18.89
N VAL A 117 -9.04 -10.85 17.73
CA VAL A 117 -10.23 -10.00 17.63
C VAL A 117 -11.28 -10.75 16.83
N ASN A 118 -12.48 -10.88 17.37
CA ASN A 118 -13.59 -11.63 16.75
C ASN A 118 -13.19 -13.04 16.24
N GLY A 119 -12.31 -13.72 16.99
CA GLY A 119 -11.84 -15.06 16.65
C GLY A 119 -10.78 -15.09 15.51
N VAL A 120 -10.34 -13.94 15.02
CA VAL A 120 -9.31 -13.84 13.99
C VAL A 120 -8.05 -13.21 14.58
N LYS A 121 -6.91 -13.77 14.22
CA LYS A 121 -5.60 -13.26 14.63
C LYS A 121 -5.27 -12.00 13.84
N VAL A 122 -4.86 -10.95 14.54
CA VAL A 122 -4.51 -9.65 13.97
C VAL A 122 -3.08 -9.31 14.37
N PRO A 123 -2.23 -8.80 13.46
CA PRO A 123 -0.93 -8.29 13.84
C PRO A 123 -1.09 -7.19 14.89
N SER A 124 -0.55 -7.40 16.08
CA SER A 124 -0.67 -6.47 17.20
C SER A 124 0.66 -5.78 17.45
N GLY A 125 0.59 -4.48 17.73
CA GLY A 125 1.75 -3.68 18.08
C GLY A 125 2.74 -3.41 16.95
N PHE A 126 2.45 -3.83 15.72
CA PHE A 126 3.28 -3.51 14.57
C PHE A 126 3.10 -2.05 14.18
N GLN A 127 4.24 -1.37 14.08
CA GLN A 127 4.32 -0.05 13.47
C GLN A 127 5.13 -0.19 12.19
N VAL A 128 4.52 0.19 11.07
CA VAL A 128 5.17 0.16 9.75
C VAL A 128 5.16 1.55 9.14
N SER A 129 6.11 1.81 8.23
CA SER A 129 6.14 3.06 7.49
C SER A 129 4.87 3.21 6.65
N ALA A 130 4.23 4.37 6.71
CA ALA A 130 3.10 4.71 5.85
C ALA A 130 3.52 5.09 4.42
N LEU A 131 4.80 5.43 4.19
CA LEU A 131 5.28 5.96 2.92
C LEU A 131 5.09 5.01 1.73
N PRO A 132 5.38 3.69 1.82
CA PRO A 132 5.12 2.76 0.72
C PRO A 132 3.64 2.69 0.33
N PHE A 133 2.75 2.71 1.31
CA PHE A 133 1.31 2.68 1.07
C PHE A 133 0.82 3.98 0.42
N ARG A 134 1.29 5.13 0.91
CA ARG A 134 0.99 6.44 0.31
C ARG A 134 1.53 6.54 -1.11
N ALA A 135 2.75 6.07 -1.36
CA ALA A 135 3.33 6.03 -2.70
C ALA A 135 2.50 5.17 -3.67
N TYR A 136 2.03 4.02 -3.22
CA TYR A 136 1.16 3.15 -4.01
C TYR A 136 -0.16 3.84 -4.38
N GLN A 137 -0.82 4.50 -3.42
CA GLN A 137 -2.09 5.21 -3.68
C GLN A 137 -1.88 6.44 -4.57
N LEU A 138 -0.75 7.16 -4.41
CA LEU A 138 -0.38 8.26 -5.29
C LEU A 138 -0.19 7.80 -6.74
N ILE A 139 0.55 6.72 -6.96
CA ILE A 139 0.76 6.12 -8.29
C ILE A 139 -0.58 5.73 -8.91
N TYR A 140 -1.49 5.15 -8.12
CA TYR A 140 -2.83 4.83 -8.60
C TYR A 140 -3.60 6.07 -9.03
N ASN A 141 -3.62 7.11 -8.21
CA ASN A 141 -4.35 8.35 -8.50
C ASN A 141 -3.87 9.01 -9.79
N GLU A 142 -2.55 9.03 -10.01
CA GLU A 142 -1.95 9.73 -11.16
C GLU A 142 -1.99 8.94 -12.47
N TYR A 143 -1.80 7.62 -12.41
CA TYR A 143 -1.55 6.83 -13.62
C TYR A 143 -2.60 5.79 -13.95
N TYR A 144 -3.41 5.35 -12.99
CA TYR A 144 -4.25 4.17 -13.17
C TYR A 144 -5.72 4.38 -12.87
N ARG A 145 -6.07 5.48 -12.28
CA ARG A 145 -7.46 5.88 -12.01
C ARG A 145 -8.10 6.41 -13.30
N ASP A 146 -9.38 6.14 -13.50
CA ASP A 146 -10.16 6.90 -14.47
C ASP A 146 -10.52 8.26 -13.87
N GLN A 147 -9.92 9.31 -14.42
CA GLN A 147 -10.06 10.67 -13.89
C GLN A 147 -11.47 11.25 -14.08
N ASN A 148 -12.25 10.72 -15.02
CA ASN A 148 -13.59 11.22 -15.31
C ASN A 148 -14.67 10.50 -14.50
N LEU A 149 -14.45 9.24 -14.14
CA LEU A 149 -15.46 8.39 -13.51
C LEU A 149 -15.23 8.13 -12.03
N THR A 150 -13.99 8.33 -11.56
CA THR A 150 -13.63 7.98 -10.19
C THR A 150 -12.93 9.15 -9.52
N GLU A 151 -13.41 9.56 -8.36
CA GLU A 151 -12.75 10.56 -7.53
C GLU A 151 -11.35 10.08 -7.09
N PRO A 152 -10.39 11.01 -6.92
CA PRO A 152 -9.10 10.67 -6.37
C PRO A 152 -9.25 10.11 -4.96
N ILE A 153 -8.42 9.15 -4.64
CA ILE A 153 -8.37 8.61 -3.28
C ILE A 153 -7.74 9.66 -2.39
N ASP A 154 -8.50 10.08 -1.39
CA ASP A 154 -8.00 10.97 -0.35
C ASP A 154 -7.29 10.16 0.74
N PHE A 155 -6.06 10.54 1.04
CA PHE A 155 -5.28 9.98 2.14
C PHE A 155 -4.41 11.08 2.78
N THR A 156 -4.20 10.96 4.07
CA THR A 156 -3.41 11.95 4.81
C THR A 156 -1.95 11.94 4.40
N LEU A 157 -1.38 13.13 4.20
CA LEU A 157 0.04 13.37 3.97
C LEU A 157 0.76 13.89 5.23
N GLY A 158 0.03 14.01 6.34
CA GLY A 158 0.56 14.52 7.62
C GLY A 158 1.49 13.54 8.31
N SER A 159 2.15 14.04 9.33
CA SER A 159 3.02 13.30 10.24
C SER A 159 2.24 12.48 11.26
N GLY A 160 2.94 11.58 11.93
CA GLY A 160 2.40 10.80 13.04
C GLY A 160 1.80 9.45 12.64
N THR A 161 1.02 8.88 13.54
CA THR A 161 0.54 7.51 13.42
C THR A 161 -0.91 7.47 12.93
N THR A 162 -1.15 6.76 11.85
CA THR A 162 -2.49 6.41 11.38
C THR A 162 -2.93 5.12 12.06
N VAL A 163 -3.97 5.19 12.89
CA VAL A 163 -4.39 4.08 13.75
C VAL A 163 -5.67 3.40 13.26
N GLY A 164 -6.51 4.08 12.49
CA GLY A 164 -7.78 3.49 12.05
C GLY A 164 -8.61 4.40 11.17
N GLY A 165 -9.87 3.99 10.96
CA GLY A 165 -10.85 4.71 10.19
C GLY A 165 -10.69 4.59 8.66
N ASP A 166 -11.46 5.40 7.95
CA ASP A 166 -11.52 5.38 6.48
C ASP A 166 -10.17 5.68 5.83
N GLN A 167 -9.35 6.50 6.47
CA GLN A 167 -8.00 6.83 6.02
C GLN A 167 -7.09 5.60 5.95
N LEU A 168 -7.15 4.73 6.97
CA LEU A 168 -6.37 3.51 6.99
C LEU A 168 -6.88 2.53 5.93
N MET A 169 -8.20 2.39 5.78
CA MET A 169 -8.80 1.56 4.72
C MET A 169 -8.42 2.07 3.33
N ALA A 170 -8.45 3.37 3.12
CA ALA A 170 -8.03 3.97 1.86
C ALA A 170 -6.57 3.66 1.52
N LEU A 171 -5.68 3.74 2.50
CA LEU A 171 -4.25 3.44 2.33
C LEU A 171 -3.99 1.97 2.04
N MET A 172 -4.68 1.05 2.71
CA MET A 172 -4.39 -0.38 2.64
C MET A 172 -5.10 -1.11 1.49
N SER A 173 -6.03 -0.46 0.80
CA SER A 173 -6.79 -1.10 -0.27
C SER A 173 -5.95 -1.37 -1.51
N LEU A 174 -6.00 -2.61 -1.98
CA LEU A 174 -5.43 -2.99 -3.28
C LEU A 174 -6.30 -2.45 -4.42
N ARG A 175 -5.68 -1.77 -5.39
CA ARG A 175 -6.39 -1.09 -6.47
C ARG A 175 -6.35 -1.88 -7.77
N ARG A 176 -7.35 -1.64 -8.60
CA ARG A 176 -7.40 -2.16 -9.97
C ARG A 176 -7.21 -1.01 -10.94
N ARG A 177 -6.47 -1.26 -12.01
CA ARG A 177 -6.32 -0.31 -13.10
C ARG A 177 -7.69 -0.07 -13.74
N ALA A 178 -7.98 1.18 -14.08
CA ALA A 178 -9.11 1.50 -14.93
C ALA A 178 -8.96 0.83 -16.30
N TRP A 179 -10.07 0.52 -16.92
CA TRP A 179 -10.10 0.00 -18.30
C TRP A 179 -9.48 1.03 -19.26
N GLU A 180 -8.82 0.56 -20.30
CA GLU A 180 -8.34 1.45 -21.35
C GLU A 180 -9.52 2.08 -22.07
N LYS A 181 -9.48 3.40 -22.23
CA LYS A 181 -10.52 4.11 -23.00
C LYS A 181 -10.48 3.64 -24.44
N ASP A 182 -11.62 3.27 -24.95
CA ASP A 182 -11.86 2.99 -26.36
C ASP A 182 -12.71 4.10 -26.99
N TYR A 183 -13.09 3.91 -28.24
CA TYR A 183 -13.90 4.89 -28.98
C TYR A 183 -15.29 5.14 -28.36
N PHE A 184 -15.73 4.33 -27.42
CA PHE A 184 -17.09 4.34 -26.85
C PHE A 184 -17.10 4.69 -25.35
N THR A 185 -15.98 4.98 -24.74
CA THR A 185 -15.85 5.38 -23.32
C THR A 185 -15.38 6.81 -23.13
#